data_ba15db37186616102037329cab158024
#
_entry.id   ba15db37186616102037329cab158024
#
_cell.length_a   1.000
_cell.length_b   1.000
_cell.length_c   1.000
_cell.angle_alpha   90.00
_cell.angle_beta   90.00
_cell.angle_gamma   90.00
#
_symmetry.space_group_name_H-M   'P 1'
#
loop_
_entity.id
_entity.type
_entity.pdbx_description
1 polymer ?
#
loop_
_entity_poly.entity_id
_entity_poly.type
_entity_poly.pdbx_seq_one_letter_code
_entity_poly.pdbx_strand_id
1 'polypeptide(L)'
;GTRLEFSTTFHPQTDGQTERVNQILEDMLRACALDYGSSWDDNLPYAEFSYNNSYQASLKMAPFEALYGRRCRTPLLWDEVGDRQLFGPDLIKESEEKVKLIRDRLKVAQSRQKSYADSKRKETVYEVEDRVYLRVSPLRGVKRFGVKGKLAPRFVGPYKVLERMGEVAYKLELHEGLLGVHDVFHVSQLKKCHAEMADIPLRDTVP
;
A
#
# COMPACT_ATOMS: atom_id res chain seq x y z
N GLY A 1 -17.17 -15.95 -0.94
CA GLY A 1 -16.49 -15.47 -2.14
C GLY A 1 -15.59 -14.29 -1.81
N THR A 2 -14.47 -14.17 -2.48
CA THR A 2 -13.53 -13.04 -2.33
C THR A 2 -14.07 -11.84 -3.11
N ARG A 3 -14.11 -10.67 -2.47
CA ARG A 3 -14.43 -9.41 -3.13
C ARG A 3 -13.12 -8.77 -3.59
N LEU A 4 -13.06 -8.39 -4.86
CA LEU A 4 -11.92 -7.69 -5.42
C LEU A 4 -12.14 -6.17 -5.32
N GLU A 5 -11.13 -5.45 -4.82
CA GLU A 5 -11.11 -4.00 -4.77
C GLU A 5 -9.85 -3.52 -5.49
N PHE A 6 -10.05 -2.88 -6.64
CA PHE A 6 -8.94 -2.42 -7.48
C PHE A 6 -8.44 -1.07 -7.00
N SER A 7 -7.11 -0.88 -7.06
CA SER A 7 -6.50 0.43 -6.81
C SER A 7 -6.55 1.31 -8.06
N THR A 8 -6.49 2.63 -7.84
CA THR A 8 -6.35 3.60 -8.92
C THR A 8 -4.89 3.64 -9.44
N THR A 9 -4.73 4.21 -10.63
CA THR A 9 -3.44 4.29 -11.32
C THR A 9 -2.44 5.13 -10.51
N PHE A 10 -1.20 4.64 -10.40
CA PHE A 10 -0.07 5.29 -9.72
C PHE A 10 -0.35 5.75 -8.28
N HIS A 11 -1.23 5.05 -7.57
CA HIS A 11 -1.56 5.35 -6.18
C HIS A 11 -1.20 4.18 -5.24
N PRO A 12 0.11 3.96 -4.98
CA PRO A 12 0.60 2.84 -4.17
C PRO A 12 0.09 2.88 -2.73
N GLN A 13 -0.30 4.04 -2.22
CA GLN A 13 -0.85 4.22 -0.87
C GLN A 13 -2.14 3.42 -0.62
N THR A 14 -2.78 2.90 -1.66
CA THR A 14 -3.95 2.02 -1.54
C THR A 14 -3.59 0.74 -0.78
N ASP A 15 -2.38 0.22 -0.98
CA ASP A 15 -1.86 -0.98 -0.31
C ASP A 15 -0.48 -0.75 0.34
N GLY A 16 -0.39 0.30 1.13
CA GLY A 16 0.85 0.63 1.85
C GLY A 16 1.30 -0.42 2.86
N GLN A 17 0.45 -1.36 3.25
CA GLN A 17 0.82 -2.46 4.13
C GLN A 17 1.73 -3.46 3.41
N THR A 18 1.37 -3.87 2.21
CA THR A 18 2.19 -4.76 1.38
C THR A 18 3.54 -4.13 1.07
N GLU A 19 3.57 -2.85 0.69
CA GLU A 19 4.84 -2.14 0.47
C GLU A 19 5.72 -2.12 1.71
N ARG A 20 5.12 -1.92 2.90
CA ARG A 20 5.87 -1.95 4.16
C ARG A 20 6.43 -3.34 4.47
N VAL A 21 5.65 -4.39 4.24
CA VAL A 21 6.11 -5.78 4.44
C VAL A 21 7.24 -6.10 3.47
N ASN A 22 7.13 -5.73 2.20
CA ASN A 22 8.19 -5.92 1.21
C ASN A 22 9.48 -5.21 1.63
N GLN A 23 9.39 -3.97 2.11
CA GLN A 23 10.56 -3.22 2.59
C GLN A 23 11.24 -3.92 3.77
N ILE A 24 10.47 -4.43 4.73
CA ILE A 24 11.01 -5.17 5.88
C ILE A 24 11.68 -6.46 5.42
N LEU A 25 11.05 -7.19 4.50
CA LEU A 25 11.60 -8.42 3.93
C LEU A 25 12.92 -8.15 3.20
N GLU A 26 12.97 -7.12 2.36
CA GLU A 26 14.20 -6.71 1.67
C GLU A 26 15.32 -6.35 2.64
N ASP A 27 15.01 -5.64 3.73
CA ASP A 27 16.00 -5.27 4.74
C ASP A 27 16.53 -6.50 5.48
N MET A 28 15.67 -7.46 5.84
CA MET A 28 16.07 -8.73 6.46
C MET A 28 16.96 -9.56 5.52
N LEU A 29 16.54 -9.73 4.26
CA LEU A 29 17.32 -10.49 3.28
C LEU A 29 18.67 -9.82 2.99
N ARG A 30 18.72 -8.49 2.93
CA ARG A 30 19.96 -7.74 2.76
C ARG A 30 20.91 -7.96 3.92
N ALA A 31 20.43 -7.94 5.17
CA ALA A 31 21.24 -8.24 6.34
C ALA A 31 21.81 -9.66 6.26
N CYS A 32 20.99 -10.66 5.98
CA CYS A 32 21.45 -12.03 5.84
C CYS A 32 22.48 -12.21 4.72
N ALA A 33 22.26 -11.62 3.54
CA ALA A 33 23.16 -11.73 2.41
C ALA A 33 24.53 -11.05 2.66
N LEU A 34 24.54 -9.93 3.40
CA LEU A 34 25.77 -9.21 3.76
C LEU A 34 26.59 -9.98 4.81
N ASP A 35 25.92 -10.56 5.81
CA ASP A 35 26.61 -11.20 6.93
C ASP A 35 27.09 -12.62 6.59
N TYR A 36 26.31 -13.37 5.81
CA TYR A 36 26.59 -14.79 5.53
C TYR A 36 27.11 -15.05 4.11
N GLY A 37 27.07 -14.06 3.20
CA GLY A 37 27.52 -14.19 1.83
C GLY A 37 26.75 -15.24 1.01
N SER A 38 25.61 -15.71 1.51
CA SER A 38 24.74 -16.70 0.86
C SER A 38 23.76 -16.03 -0.11
N SER A 39 23.17 -16.83 -0.98
CA SER A 39 22.11 -16.36 -1.88
C SER A 39 20.88 -15.90 -1.09
N TRP A 40 20.16 -14.90 -1.59
CA TRP A 40 18.99 -14.34 -0.91
C TRP A 40 17.84 -15.35 -0.79
N ASP A 41 17.70 -16.25 -1.75
CA ASP A 41 16.68 -17.28 -1.80
C ASP A 41 16.86 -18.37 -0.71
N ASP A 42 18.11 -18.72 -0.38
CA ASP A 42 18.44 -19.60 0.73
C ASP A 42 18.01 -19.02 2.09
N ASN A 43 17.99 -17.70 2.19
CA ASN A 43 17.66 -16.97 3.43
C ASN A 43 16.15 -16.64 3.55
N LEU A 44 15.36 -16.88 2.51
CA LEU A 44 13.93 -16.55 2.52
C LEU A 44 13.15 -17.25 3.65
N PRO A 45 13.33 -18.56 3.92
CA PRO A 45 12.64 -19.22 5.04
C PRO A 45 12.98 -18.63 6.41
N TYR A 46 14.21 -18.17 6.60
CA TYR A 46 14.65 -17.54 7.86
C TYR A 46 14.04 -16.16 8.03
N ALA A 47 13.95 -15.37 6.96
CA ALA A 47 13.32 -14.08 6.98
C ALA A 47 11.80 -14.20 7.24
N GLU A 48 11.13 -15.16 6.60
CA GLU A 48 9.72 -15.48 6.84
C GLU A 48 9.49 -15.89 8.30
N PHE A 49 10.28 -16.83 8.81
CA PHE A 49 10.21 -17.28 10.19
C PHE A 49 10.39 -16.11 11.17
N SER A 50 11.41 -15.32 10.97
CA SER A 50 11.73 -14.16 11.81
C SER A 50 10.59 -13.12 11.82
N TYR A 51 10.06 -12.79 10.64
CA TYR A 51 8.92 -11.87 10.51
C TYR A 51 7.67 -12.38 11.22
N ASN A 52 7.31 -13.65 10.97
CA ASN A 52 6.11 -14.25 11.53
C ASN A 52 6.16 -14.44 13.05
N ASN A 53 7.34 -14.50 13.63
CA ASN A 53 7.53 -14.60 15.09
C ASN A 53 7.86 -13.27 15.78
N SER A 54 8.02 -12.20 15.02
CA SER A 54 8.28 -10.87 15.57
C SER A 54 7.01 -10.22 16.10
N TYR A 55 7.13 -9.54 17.26
CA TYR A 55 6.01 -8.78 17.83
C TYR A 55 5.55 -7.67 16.92
N GLN A 56 4.25 -7.61 16.65
CA GLN A 56 3.63 -6.52 15.88
C GLN A 56 2.74 -5.65 16.76
N ALA A 57 3.02 -4.35 16.78
CA ALA A 57 2.33 -3.39 17.64
C ALA A 57 0.81 -3.27 17.35
N SER A 58 0.39 -3.49 16.09
CA SER A 58 -1.02 -3.47 15.69
C SER A 58 -1.80 -4.66 16.24
N LEU A 59 -1.17 -5.83 16.31
CA LEU A 59 -1.74 -7.07 16.82
C LEU A 59 -1.49 -7.23 18.33
N LYS A 60 -0.43 -6.61 18.87
CA LYS A 60 0.15 -6.82 20.21
C LYS A 60 0.52 -8.29 20.47
N MET A 61 0.93 -8.99 19.43
CA MET A 61 1.45 -10.35 19.45
C MET A 61 2.18 -10.63 18.13
N ALA A 62 2.81 -11.79 18.01
CA ALA A 62 3.40 -12.23 16.76
C ALA A 62 2.33 -12.69 15.75
N PRO A 63 2.52 -12.51 14.41
CA PRO A 63 1.60 -13.03 13.40
C PRO A 63 1.34 -14.53 13.52
N PHE A 64 2.36 -15.32 13.81
CA PHE A 64 2.23 -16.76 14.03
C PHE A 64 1.31 -17.07 15.22
N GLU A 65 1.47 -16.37 16.33
CA GLU A 65 0.62 -16.51 17.53
C GLU A 65 -0.83 -16.13 17.22
N ALA A 66 -1.03 -15.06 16.42
CA ALA A 66 -2.36 -14.63 16.00
C ALA A 66 -3.08 -15.67 15.12
N LEU A 67 -2.34 -16.35 14.24
CA LEU A 67 -2.88 -17.33 13.30
C LEU A 67 -3.13 -18.70 13.96
N TYR A 68 -2.17 -19.18 14.75
CA TYR A 68 -2.19 -20.54 15.30
C TYR A 68 -2.61 -20.62 16.77
N GLY A 69 -2.83 -19.47 17.44
CA GLY A 69 -3.24 -19.40 18.84
C GLY A 69 -2.14 -19.75 19.85
N ARG A 70 -0.93 -20.04 19.39
CA ARG A 70 0.22 -20.42 20.23
C ARG A 70 1.50 -19.75 19.74
N ARG A 71 2.46 -19.59 20.62
CA ARG A 71 3.79 -19.10 20.24
C ARG A 71 4.53 -20.17 19.43
N CYS A 72 5.32 -19.73 18.47
CA CYS A 72 6.20 -20.62 17.74
C CYS A 72 7.32 -21.10 18.67
N ARG A 73 7.57 -22.40 18.67
CA ARG A 73 8.70 -22.97 19.39
C ARG A 73 9.98 -22.71 18.57
N THR A 74 10.86 -21.94 19.16
CA THR A 74 12.21 -21.75 18.66
C THR A 74 13.18 -22.69 19.41
N PRO A 75 14.35 -23.01 18.84
CA PRO A 75 15.37 -23.79 19.56
C PRO A 75 15.73 -23.23 20.94
N LEU A 76 15.61 -21.92 21.13
CA LEU A 76 15.86 -21.23 22.40
C LEU A 76 14.78 -21.52 23.46
N LEU A 77 13.60 -21.99 23.05
CA LEU A 77 12.44 -22.22 23.92
C LEU A 77 12.07 -23.71 24.01
N TRP A 78 12.92 -24.62 23.52
CA TRP A 78 12.65 -26.06 23.56
C TRP A 78 12.63 -26.63 24.98
N ASP A 79 13.28 -25.96 25.93
CA ASP A 79 13.33 -26.38 27.34
C ASP A 79 12.10 -25.92 28.16
N GLU A 80 11.21 -25.10 27.60
CA GLU A 80 9.95 -24.75 28.25
C GLU A 80 8.95 -25.91 28.14
N VAL A 81 9.04 -26.81 29.13
CA VAL A 81 8.08 -27.92 29.32
C VAL A 81 6.82 -27.36 29.94
N GLY A 82 5.70 -27.34 29.21
CA GLY A 82 4.43 -27.01 29.87
C GLY A 82 3.30 -26.44 29.02
N ASP A 83 3.30 -26.60 27.71
CA ASP A 83 2.09 -26.28 26.94
C ASP A 83 0.95 -27.22 27.36
N ARG A 84 -0.04 -26.67 28.05
CA ARG A 84 -1.31 -27.33 28.33
C ARG A 84 -1.91 -27.77 26.99
N GLN A 85 -2.04 -29.08 26.77
CA GLN A 85 -2.84 -29.61 25.68
C GLN A 85 -4.33 -29.37 26.04
N LEU A 86 -4.89 -28.34 25.42
CA LEU A 86 -6.33 -28.07 25.49
C LEU A 86 -7.02 -28.91 24.41
N PHE A 87 -8.01 -29.68 24.81
CA PHE A 87 -8.81 -30.50 23.89
C PHE A 87 -10.30 -30.13 24.00
N GLY A 88 -11.00 -30.16 22.86
CA GLY A 88 -12.44 -30.05 22.80
C GLY A 88 -12.99 -28.62 22.90
N PRO A 89 -14.14 -28.42 23.57
CA PRO A 89 -14.88 -27.18 23.57
C PRO A 89 -14.13 -25.99 24.19
N ASP A 90 -13.19 -26.24 25.10
CA ASP A 90 -12.39 -25.19 25.72
C ASP A 90 -11.39 -24.57 24.75
N LEU A 91 -10.83 -25.36 23.82
CA LEU A 91 -9.97 -24.85 22.76
C LEU A 91 -10.74 -23.93 21.80
N ILE A 92 -12.00 -24.28 21.51
CA ILE A 92 -12.86 -23.48 20.63
C ILE A 92 -13.15 -22.12 21.28
N LYS A 93 -13.55 -22.10 22.54
CA LYS A 93 -13.82 -20.86 23.28
C LYS A 93 -12.59 -19.96 23.37
N GLU A 94 -11.45 -20.54 23.71
CA GLU A 94 -10.19 -19.77 23.78
C GLU A 94 -9.81 -19.19 22.41
N SER A 95 -10.03 -19.95 21.33
CA SER A 95 -9.79 -19.50 19.97
C SER A 95 -10.74 -18.36 19.56
N GLU A 96 -12.02 -18.44 19.91
CA GLU A 96 -13.01 -17.38 19.66
C GLU A 96 -12.66 -16.09 20.40
N GLU A 97 -12.27 -16.19 21.67
CA GLU A 97 -11.83 -15.04 22.46
C GLU A 97 -10.58 -14.37 21.88
N LYS A 98 -9.59 -15.17 21.45
CA LYS A 98 -8.40 -14.66 20.76
C LYS A 98 -8.74 -13.96 19.45
N VAL A 99 -9.61 -14.54 18.62
CA VAL A 99 -10.06 -13.94 17.36
C VAL A 99 -10.78 -12.60 17.61
N LYS A 100 -11.65 -12.54 18.61
CA LYS A 100 -12.34 -11.30 19.00
C LYS A 100 -11.33 -10.24 19.44
N LEU A 101 -10.40 -10.59 20.30
CA LEU A 101 -9.35 -9.69 20.77
C LEU A 101 -8.49 -9.14 19.62
N ILE A 102 -8.12 -9.99 18.65
CA ILE A 102 -7.35 -9.58 17.47
C ILE A 102 -8.16 -8.60 16.62
N ARG A 103 -9.43 -8.89 16.36
CA ARG A 103 -10.31 -7.98 15.59
C ARG A 103 -10.42 -6.60 16.24
N ASP A 104 -10.59 -6.55 17.56
CA ASP A 104 -10.70 -5.28 18.28
C ASP A 104 -9.40 -4.49 18.23
N ARG A 105 -8.25 -5.14 18.39
CA ARG A 105 -6.92 -4.51 18.25
C ARG A 105 -6.68 -3.96 16.83
N LEU A 106 -7.05 -4.71 15.80
CA LEU A 106 -6.94 -4.28 14.41
C LEU A 106 -7.82 -3.06 14.13
N LYS A 107 -9.07 -3.05 14.61
CA LYS A 107 -9.96 -1.88 14.48
C LYS A 107 -9.35 -0.63 15.12
N VAL A 108 -8.79 -0.75 16.32
CA VAL A 108 -8.11 0.37 16.99
C VAL A 108 -6.90 0.85 16.21
N ALA A 109 -6.09 -0.07 15.67
CA ALA A 109 -4.93 0.27 14.84
C ALA A 109 -5.34 0.98 13.54
N GLN A 110 -6.36 0.47 12.85
CA GLN A 110 -6.94 1.08 11.64
C GLN A 110 -7.52 2.47 11.91
N SER A 111 -8.29 2.65 12.99
CA SER A 111 -8.81 3.97 13.39
C SER A 111 -7.70 4.98 13.64
N ARG A 112 -6.62 4.56 14.29
CA ARG A 112 -5.46 5.41 14.53
C ARG A 112 -4.77 5.82 13.23
N GLN A 113 -4.54 4.86 12.32
CA GLN A 113 -3.96 5.13 11.01
C GLN A 113 -4.82 6.07 10.19
N LYS A 114 -6.15 5.86 10.21
CA LYS A 114 -7.11 6.73 9.54
C LYS A 114 -7.04 8.15 10.11
N SER A 115 -7.06 8.33 11.42
CA SER A 115 -6.96 9.63 12.07
C SER A 115 -5.69 10.40 11.67
N TYR A 116 -4.54 9.73 11.58
CA TYR A 116 -3.31 10.37 11.11
C TYR A 116 -3.35 10.76 9.62
N ALA A 117 -3.99 9.94 8.79
CA ALA A 117 -4.14 10.22 7.38
C ALA A 117 -5.11 11.40 7.15
N ASP A 118 -6.23 11.42 7.86
CA ASP A 118 -7.30 12.40 7.66
C ASP A 118 -6.90 13.81 8.14
N SER A 119 -6.04 13.92 9.16
CA SER A 119 -5.56 15.22 9.65
C SER A 119 -4.82 16.06 8.60
N LYS A 120 -4.31 15.43 7.54
CA LYS A 120 -3.58 16.09 6.45
C LYS A 120 -4.37 16.18 5.14
N ARG A 121 -5.60 15.67 5.11
CA ARG A 121 -6.42 15.65 3.91
C ARG A 121 -7.24 16.94 3.79
N LYS A 122 -7.28 17.47 2.56
CA LYS A 122 -8.24 18.49 2.15
C LYS A 122 -9.32 17.81 1.33
N GLU A 123 -10.58 18.06 1.65
CA GLU A 123 -11.67 17.63 0.77
C GLU A 123 -11.58 18.40 -0.54
N THR A 124 -11.37 17.71 -1.61
CA THR A 124 -11.32 18.27 -2.95
C THR A 124 -12.24 17.42 -3.82
N VAL A 125 -13.24 18.08 -4.39
CA VAL A 125 -14.22 17.46 -5.28
C VAL A 125 -14.11 18.14 -6.64
N TYR A 126 -14.15 17.34 -7.70
CA TYR A 126 -14.21 17.78 -9.08
C TYR A 126 -15.55 17.37 -9.68
N GLU A 127 -16.08 18.20 -10.57
CA GLU A 127 -17.29 17.88 -11.35
C GLU A 127 -16.91 17.28 -12.70
N VAL A 128 -17.86 16.58 -13.32
CA VAL A 128 -17.73 16.13 -14.71
C VAL A 128 -17.56 17.39 -15.57
N GLU A 129 -16.68 17.33 -16.58
CA GLU A 129 -16.28 18.44 -17.44
C GLU A 129 -15.21 19.39 -16.84
N ASP A 130 -14.90 19.31 -15.54
CA ASP A 130 -13.78 20.07 -14.96
C ASP A 130 -12.46 19.71 -15.65
N ARG A 131 -11.60 20.72 -15.85
CA ARG A 131 -10.25 20.52 -16.34
C ARG A 131 -9.26 20.41 -15.18
N VAL A 132 -8.45 19.35 -15.20
CA VAL A 132 -7.50 19.05 -14.13
C VAL A 132 -6.11 18.73 -14.69
N TYR A 133 -5.10 19.11 -13.93
CA TYR A 133 -3.74 18.67 -14.17
C TYR A 133 -3.48 17.35 -13.42
N LEU A 134 -2.80 16.42 -14.07
CA LEU A 134 -2.38 15.15 -13.51
C LEU A 134 -0.95 15.26 -13.00
N ARG A 135 -0.73 14.88 -11.75
CA ARG A 135 0.59 14.81 -11.13
C ARG A 135 1.36 13.60 -11.66
N VAL A 136 2.54 13.86 -12.20
CA VAL A 136 3.45 12.83 -12.70
C VAL A 136 4.61 12.65 -11.73
N SER A 137 4.88 11.38 -11.36
CA SER A 137 6.09 11.03 -10.62
C SER A 137 7.11 10.49 -11.62
N PRO A 138 8.22 11.21 -11.89
CA PRO A 138 9.26 10.72 -12.77
C PRO A 138 9.94 9.52 -12.10
N LEU A 139 9.79 8.34 -12.69
CA LEU A 139 10.53 7.14 -12.29
C LEU A 139 11.89 7.15 -12.98
N ARG A 140 12.95 6.82 -12.24
CA ARG A 140 14.30 6.67 -12.83
C ARG A 140 14.26 5.63 -13.94
N GLY A 141 14.70 6.02 -15.14
CA GLY A 141 14.87 5.11 -16.27
C GLY A 141 13.64 4.80 -17.11
N VAL A 142 12.43 5.17 -16.70
CA VAL A 142 11.20 4.92 -17.46
C VAL A 142 10.64 6.24 -17.98
N LYS A 143 10.50 6.37 -19.31
CA LYS A 143 9.75 7.46 -19.93
C LYS A 143 8.26 7.22 -19.73
N ARG A 144 7.66 7.79 -18.69
CA ARG A 144 6.20 7.88 -18.58
C ARG A 144 5.79 9.30 -18.98
N PHE A 145 4.74 9.43 -19.74
CA PHE A 145 4.24 10.72 -20.25
C PHE A 145 5.27 11.50 -21.11
N GLY A 146 6.21 10.82 -21.75
CA GLY A 146 7.20 11.46 -22.60
C GLY A 146 8.25 12.33 -21.90
N VAL A 147 8.19 12.48 -20.58
CA VAL A 147 9.00 13.44 -19.81
C VAL A 147 10.09 12.72 -19.02
N LYS A 148 11.33 13.19 -19.12
CA LYS A 148 12.52 12.59 -18.48
C LYS A 148 13.31 13.64 -17.68
N GLY A 149 13.69 13.28 -16.44
CA GLY A 149 14.66 14.02 -15.63
C GLY A 149 14.10 14.71 -14.40
N LYS A 150 15.02 15.20 -13.53
CA LYS A 150 14.69 15.85 -12.25
C LYS A 150 13.95 17.18 -12.38
N LEU A 151 14.13 17.87 -13.50
CA LEU A 151 13.54 19.18 -13.80
C LEU A 151 12.28 19.07 -14.68
N ALA A 152 11.81 17.85 -14.92
CA ALA A 152 10.57 17.64 -15.67
C ALA A 152 9.36 18.25 -14.96
N PRO A 153 8.34 18.72 -15.69
CA PRO A 153 7.10 19.20 -15.11
C PRO A 153 6.49 18.15 -14.19
N ARG A 154 6.04 18.56 -13.01
CA ARG A 154 5.39 17.66 -12.05
C ARG A 154 3.92 17.42 -12.36
N PHE A 155 3.35 18.20 -13.26
CA PHE A 155 1.96 18.14 -13.69
C PHE A 155 1.89 18.18 -15.19
N VAL A 156 1.02 17.37 -15.74
CA VAL A 156 0.69 17.30 -17.18
C VAL A 156 -0.81 17.52 -17.39
N GLY A 157 -1.20 17.93 -18.55
CA GLY A 157 -2.60 18.26 -18.90
C GLY A 157 -2.73 19.71 -19.36
N PRO A 158 -3.90 20.34 -19.36
CA PRO A 158 -5.10 19.89 -18.62
C PRO A 158 -5.87 18.75 -19.28
N TYR A 159 -6.38 17.83 -18.48
CA TYR A 159 -7.26 16.74 -18.90
C TYR A 159 -8.69 17.02 -18.42
N LYS A 160 -9.67 16.54 -19.20
CA LYS A 160 -11.09 16.65 -18.86
C LYS A 160 -11.52 15.51 -17.96
N VAL A 161 -12.31 15.78 -16.94
CA VAL A 161 -12.94 14.78 -16.09
C VAL A 161 -14.17 14.23 -16.82
N LEU A 162 -14.15 12.93 -17.14
CA LEU A 162 -15.24 12.25 -17.82
C LEU A 162 -16.28 11.72 -16.84
N GLU A 163 -15.82 11.11 -15.73
CA GLU A 163 -16.70 10.44 -14.78
C GLU A 163 -16.05 10.43 -13.38
N ARG A 164 -16.92 10.48 -12.35
CA ARG A 164 -16.51 10.28 -10.97
C ARG A 164 -16.70 8.82 -10.58
N MET A 165 -15.60 8.15 -10.26
CA MET A 165 -15.58 6.72 -9.86
C MET A 165 -15.53 6.62 -8.33
N GLY A 166 -16.70 6.57 -7.67
CA GLY A 166 -16.79 6.55 -6.21
C GLY A 166 -16.52 7.92 -5.56
N GLU A 167 -15.96 7.93 -4.34
CA GLU A 167 -15.78 9.17 -3.57
C GLU A 167 -14.52 9.95 -3.94
N VAL A 168 -13.44 9.26 -4.30
CA VAL A 168 -12.09 9.83 -4.38
C VAL A 168 -11.35 9.56 -5.70
N ALA A 169 -11.98 8.91 -6.67
CA ALA A 169 -11.38 8.57 -7.95
C ALA A 169 -12.13 9.21 -9.11
N TYR A 170 -11.41 9.55 -10.17
CA TYR A 170 -11.91 10.26 -11.34
C TYR A 170 -11.34 9.66 -12.61
N LYS A 171 -12.19 9.43 -13.59
CA LYS A 171 -11.82 9.00 -14.93
C LYS A 171 -11.51 10.24 -15.77
N LEU A 172 -10.36 10.24 -16.42
CA LEU A 172 -9.87 11.36 -17.23
C LEU A 172 -9.88 11.01 -18.72
N GLU A 173 -10.11 12.01 -19.57
CA GLU A 173 -9.90 11.94 -21.00
C GLU A 173 -8.40 12.07 -21.29
N LEU A 174 -7.74 10.94 -21.53
CA LEU A 174 -6.32 10.91 -21.86
C LEU A 174 -6.15 11.01 -23.40
N HIS A 175 -5.09 11.69 -23.86
CA HIS A 175 -4.77 11.73 -25.28
C HIS A 175 -4.08 10.43 -25.76
N GLU A 176 -4.02 10.22 -27.06
CA GLU A 176 -3.54 8.98 -27.70
C GLU A 176 -2.12 8.55 -27.28
N GLY A 177 -1.26 9.47 -26.90
CA GLY A 177 0.09 9.16 -26.39
C GLY A 177 0.14 8.42 -25.06
N LEU A 178 -1.00 8.24 -24.37
CA LEU A 178 -1.13 7.60 -23.07
C LEU A 178 -2.03 6.35 -23.08
N LEU A 179 -2.28 5.77 -24.24
CA LEU A 179 -3.17 4.61 -24.43
C LEU A 179 -2.79 3.36 -23.61
N GLY A 180 -1.60 3.29 -23.03
CA GLY A 180 -1.17 2.20 -22.15
C GLY A 180 -1.37 2.44 -20.65
N VAL A 181 -1.97 3.57 -20.27
CA VAL A 181 -2.19 3.95 -18.87
C VAL A 181 -3.68 3.85 -18.54
N HIS A 182 -4.00 3.23 -17.43
CA HIS A 182 -5.37 3.19 -16.94
C HIS A 182 -5.85 4.63 -16.63
N ASP A 183 -7.04 4.98 -17.09
CA ASP A 183 -7.59 6.34 -17.13
C ASP A 183 -8.23 6.83 -15.82
N VAL A 184 -8.24 6.00 -14.76
CA VAL A 184 -8.82 6.33 -13.44
C VAL A 184 -7.72 6.72 -12.46
N PHE A 185 -7.82 7.92 -11.89
CA PHE A 185 -6.83 8.50 -10.98
C PHE A 185 -7.45 8.93 -9.66
N HIS A 186 -6.67 8.82 -8.58
CA HIS A 186 -7.08 9.28 -7.26
C HIS A 186 -7.01 10.82 -7.16
N VAL A 187 -7.94 11.43 -6.43
CA VAL A 187 -8.04 12.89 -6.24
C VAL A 187 -6.72 13.57 -5.81
N SER A 188 -5.88 12.88 -5.04
CA SER A 188 -4.57 13.41 -4.60
C SER A 188 -3.56 13.63 -5.72
N GLN A 189 -3.80 13.03 -6.88
CA GLN A 189 -2.96 13.18 -8.07
C GLN A 189 -3.46 14.29 -9.00
N LEU A 190 -4.62 14.86 -8.69
CA LEU A 190 -5.27 15.87 -9.51
C LEU A 190 -5.11 17.26 -8.90
N LYS A 191 -5.04 18.26 -9.76
CA LYS A 191 -5.04 19.68 -9.40
C LYS A 191 -5.95 20.43 -10.34
N LYS A 192 -6.88 21.24 -9.82
CA LYS A 192 -7.81 22.03 -10.62
C LYS A 192 -7.06 22.98 -11.55
N CYS A 193 -7.46 23.02 -12.81
CA CYS A 193 -7.03 24.02 -13.76
C CYS A 193 -7.89 25.27 -13.58
N HIS A 194 -7.25 26.43 -13.37
CA HIS A 194 -7.95 27.71 -13.36
C HIS A 194 -8.17 28.17 -14.80
N ALA A 195 -9.36 28.66 -15.09
CA ALA A 195 -9.83 28.96 -16.44
C ALA A 195 -8.93 29.89 -17.27
N GLU A 196 -8.17 30.76 -16.62
CA GLU A 196 -7.27 31.70 -17.27
C GLU A 196 -6.04 31.05 -17.95
N MET A 197 -5.77 29.76 -17.63
CA MET A 197 -4.66 28.98 -18.23
C MET A 197 -5.14 27.92 -19.22
N ALA A 198 -6.43 27.89 -19.54
CA ALA A 198 -7.03 26.83 -20.38
C ALA A 198 -6.60 26.90 -21.85
N ASP A 199 -6.09 28.05 -22.32
CA ASP A 199 -5.70 28.30 -23.71
C ASP A 199 -4.19 28.11 -23.99
N ILE A 200 -3.42 27.62 -23.01
CA ILE A 200 -2.04 27.27 -23.27
C ILE A 200 -2.05 25.93 -24.04
N PRO A 201 -1.67 25.93 -25.33
CA PRO A 201 -1.63 24.69 -26.09
C PRO A 201 -0.71 23.71 -25.36
N LEU A 202 -1.14 22.45 -25.27
CA LEU A 202 -0.28 21.32 -24.88
C LEU A 202 1.04 21.49 -25.64
N ARG A 203 2.10 21.79 -24.93
CA ARG A 203 3.45 21.68 -25.54
C ARG A 203 3.69 20.20 -25.78
N ASP A 204 3.14 19.75 -26.89
CA ASP A 204 3.59 18.53 -27.51
C ASP A 204 5.04 18.75 -27.88
N THR A 205 5.86 17.87 -27.33
CA THR A 205 7.25 17.67 -27.74
C THR A 205 8.22 18.84 -27.48
N VAL A 206 9.02 18.66 -26.48
CA VAL A 206 10.40 19.14 -26.54
C VAL A 206 11.16 18.13 -27.38
N PRO A 207 11.86 18.56 -28.46
CA PRO A 207 12.60 17.70 -29.37
C PRO A 207 13.71 16.88 -28.65
#